data_46b7ce5eb2381e988f5b98a427ff51e4
#
_entry.id   46b7ce5eb2381e988f5b98a427ff51e4
#
_cell.length_a   1.000
_cell.length_b   1.000
_cell.length_c   1.000
_cell.angle_alpha   90.00
_cell.angle_beta   90.00
_cell.angle_gamma   90.00
#
_symmetry.space_group_name_H-M   'P 1'
#
loop_
_entity.id
_entity.type
_entity.pdbx_description
1 polymer ?
#
loop_
_entity_poly.entity_id
_entity_poly.type
_entity_poly.pdbx_seq_one_letter_code
_entity_poly.pdbx_strand_id
1 'polypeptide(L)'
;MPEEIKNLIFWVIIGIFVVILLILIILKIKSKDKHYYGKNPKNKTLDRKIKKYARDRDFLFLTDVFLPVDNNKAVLIDDIILGNKYIYVISQKHWDGYVKGFEYDTKWLLTAKVRTIYVDNPLIGNRYKVQALMRFLKEKNDENIVNIVALSNRSKFNSIQTQPLENVVKTKLLFKLIDDYEKNSPFNDIKEEELEKIALQLHEESIRISKTQMR
;
A
#
# COMPACT_ATOMS: atom_id res chain seq x y z
N MET A 1 26.76 54.52 17.83
CA MET A 1 26.92 53.72 16.60
C MET A 1 26.27 54.53 15.48
N PRO A 2 26.98 54.85 14.41
CA PRO A 2 26.43 55.62 13.30
C PRO A 2 25.16 55.00 12.73
N GLU A 3 24.19 55.80 12.32
CA GLU A 3 22.89 55.31 11.78
C GLU A 3 23.06 54.40 10.56
N GLU A 4 24.05 54.68 9.73
CA GLU A 4 24.38 53.89 8.56
C GLU A 4 24.75 52.43 8.92
N ILE A 5 25.46 52.22 10.03
CA ILE A 5 25.83 50.88 10.49
C ILE A 5 24.60 50.10 11.00
N LYS A 6 23.69 50.76 11.67
CA LYS A 6 22.43 50.18 12.12
C LYS A 6 21.57 49.72 10.94
N ASN A 7 21.47 50.56 9.93
CA ASN A 7 20.72 50.23 8.72
C ASN A 7 21.37 49.07 7.95
N LEU A 8 22.70 49.02 7.84
CA LEU A 8 23.40 47.92 7.22
C LEU A 8 23.16 46.59 7.96
N ILE A 9 23.26 46.60 9.30
CA ILE A 9 22.99 45.42 10.12
C ILE A 9 21.56 44.98 9.95
N PHE A 10 20.57 45.87 9.92
CA PHE A 10 19.17 45.57 9.70
C PHE A 10 18.93 44.85 8.37
N TRP A 11 19.50 45.35 7.27
CA TRP A 11 19.36 44.70 5.96
C TRP A 11 20.05 43.35 5.87
N VAL A 12 21.18 43.16 6.56
CA VAL A 12 21.87 41.87 6.64
C VAL A 12 21.02 40.85 7.38
N ILE A 13 20.39 41.24 8.48
CA ILE A 13 19.49 40.34 9.27
C ILE A 13 18.27 39.91 8.42
N ILE A 14 17.66 40.85 7.68
CA ILE A 14 16.56 40.56 6.77
C ILE A 14 17.02 39.59 5.66
N GLY A 15 18.17 39.80 5.07
CA GLY A 15 18.73 38.92 4.06
C GLY A 15 18.91 37.47 4.57
N ILE A 16 19.49 37.33 5.76
CA ILE A 16 19.66 36.01 6.42
C ILE A 16 18.30 35.35 6.65
N PHE A 17 17.33 36.12 7.16
CA PHE A 17 15.97 35.58 7.42
C PHE A 17 15.29 35.09 6.14
N VAL A 18 15.39 35.81 5.04
CA VAL A 18 14.84 35.40 3.73
C VAL A 18 15.53 34.14 3.22
N VAL A 19 16.85 34.01 3.35
CA VAL A 19 17.59 32.82 2.95
C VAL A 19 17.15 31.61 3.78
N ILE A 20 17.00 31.74 5.09
CA ILE A 20 16.50 30.68 5.96
C ILE A 20 15.09 30.26 5.55
N LEU A 21 14.22 31.20 5.26
CA LEU A 21 12.83 30.93 4.82
C LEU A 21 12.81 30.16 3.49
N LEU A 22 13.66 30.55 2.53
CA LEU A 22 13.81 29.82 1.26
C LEU A 22 14.33 28.40 1.47
N ILE A 23 15.31 28.20 2.35
CA ILE A 23 15.83 26.88 2.68
C ILE A 23 14.72 26.01 3.30
N LEU A 24 13.93 26.55 4.23
CA LEU A 24 12.81 25.84 4.83
C LEU A 24 11.72 25.47 3.80
N ILE A 25 11.44 26.36 2.83
CA ILE A 25 10.51 26.07 1.74
C ILE A 25 11.06 24.95 0.84
N ILE A 26 12.33 24.99 0.48
CA ILE A 26 13.00 23.97 -0.33
C ILE A 26 13.01 22.63 0.40
N LEU A 27 13.32 22.60 1.71
CA LEU A 27 13.29 21.40 2.53
C LEU A 27 11.87 20.83 2.65
N LYS A 28 10.86 21.70 2.77
CA LYS A 28 9.44 21.28 2.82
C LYS A 28 8.96 20.72 1.48
N ILE A 29 9.43 21.26 0.35
CA ILE A 29 9.16 20.74 -1.00
C ILE A 29 9.87 19.38 -1.17
N LYS A 30 11.18 19.27 -0.85
CA LYS A 30 11.91 18.00 -0.90
C LYS A 30 11.36 16.92 0.03
N SER A 31 10.90 17.31 1.22
CA SER A 31 10.26 16.37 2.19
C SER A 31 8.93 15.84 1.65
N LYS A 32 8.16 16.67 0.93
CA LYS A 32 6.95 16.20 0.23
C LYS A 32 7.29 15.25 -0.93
N ASP A 33 8.39 15.47 -1.62
CA ASP A 33 8.84 14.60 -2.71
C ASP A 33 9.28 13.21 -2.22
N LYS A 34 9.87 13.09 -1.03
CA LYS A 34 10.18 11.79 -0.42
C LYS A 34 8.95 10.92 -0.20
N HIS A 35 7.76 11.51 -0.02
CA HIS A 35 6.49 10.77 0.04
C HIS A 35 6.04 10.21 -1.32
N TYR A 36 6.57 10.69 -2.43
CA TYR A 36 6.21 10.21 -3.77
C TYR A 36 7.15 9.15 -4.33
N TYR A 37 8.40 9.07 -3.86
CA TYR A 37 9.46 8.22 -4.44
C TYR A 37 10.03 7.19 -3.47
N GLY A 38 9.79 7.32 -2.17
CA GLY A 38 10.26 6.37 -1.17
C GLY A 38 9.38 5.12 -1.10
N LYS A 39 9.92 4.03 -0.55
CA LYS A 39 9.13 2.89 -0.07
C LYS A 39 7.83 3.43 0.53
N ASN A 40 6.67 2.99 0.02
CA ASN A 40 5.38 3.44 0.56
C ASN A 40 5.38 3.29 2.07
N PRO A 41 5.40 4.37 2.85
CA PRO A 41 5.34 4.22 4.29
C PRO A 41 4.00 3.58 4.61
N LYS A 42 4.05 2.46 5.31
CA LYS A 42 2.86 1.76 5.74
C LYS A 42 1.94 2.72 6.50
N ASN A 43 0.67 2.74 6.14
CA ASN A 43 -0.28 3.61 6.81
C ASN A 43 -0.78 2.97 8.10
N LYS A 44 -0.06 3.18 9.19
CA LYS A 44 -0.43 2.68 10.53
C LYS A 44 -1.90 2.96 10.91
N THR A 45 -2.48 4.04 10.39
CA THR A 45 -3.89 4.38 10.63
C THR A 45 -4.82 3.46 9.85
N LEU A 46 -4.49 3.12 8.60
CA LEU A 46 -5.27 2.18 7.81
C LEU A 46 -5.12 0.76 8.37
N ASP A 47 -3.90 0.34 8.74
CA ASP A 47 -3.67 -0.97 9.36
C ASP A 47 -4.51 -1.17 10.62
N ARG A 48 -4.60 -0.13 11.48
CA ARG A 48 -5.48 -0.18 12.67
C ARG A 48 -6.96 -0.32 12.29
N LYS A 49 -7.40 0.34 11.21
CA LYS A 49 -8.78 0.22 10.71
C LYS A 49 -9.05 -1.17 10.13
N ILE A 50 -8.10 -1.71 9.36
CA ILE A 50 -8.20 -3.07 8.81
C ILE A 50 -8.26 -4.09 9.97
N LYS A 51 -7.37 -3.98 10.94
CA LYS A 51 -7.37 -4.86 12.13
C LYS A 51 -8.70 -4.79 12.91
N LYS A 52 -9.25 -3.57 13.10
CA LYS A 52 -10.55 -3.41 13.75
C LYS A 52 -11.65 -4.05 12.92
N TYR A 53 -11.68 -3.78 11.62
CA TYR A 53 -12.68 -4.31 10.71
C TYR A 53 -12.66 -5.84 10.68
N ALA A 54 -11.48 -6.46 10.60
CA ALA A 54 -11.33 -7.90 10.62
C ALA A 54 -11.87 -8.50 11.95
N ARG A 55 -11.45 -7.93 13.09
CA ARG A 55 -11.93 -8.39 14.40
C ARG A 55 -13.45 -8.27 14.55
N ASP A 56 -14.05 -7.16 14.08
CA ASP A 56 -15.49 -6.91 14.21
C ASP A 56 -16.33 -7.89 13.33
N ARG A 57 -15.69 -8.73 12.49
CA ARG A 57 -16.29 -9.74 11.59
C ARG A 57 -15.77 -11.15 11.81
N ASP A 58 -14.98 -11.36 12.85
CA ASP A 58 -14.30 -12.63 13.13
C ASP A 58 -13.38 -13.12 11.99
N PHE A 59 -12.85 -12.16 11.18
CA PHE A 59 -11.84 -12.43 10.17
C PHE A 59 -10.44 -12.42 10.78
N LEU A 60 -9.51 -13.19 10.21
CA LEU A 60 -8.13 -13.16 10.61
C LEU A 60 -7.35 -12.12 9.77
N PHE A 61 -6.46 -11.39 10.41
CA PHE A 61 -5.66 -10.33 9.78
C PHE A 61 -4.17 -10.55 10.03
N LEU A 62 -3.41 -10.65 8.94
CA LEU A 62 -1.96 -10.72 8.95
C LEU A 62 -1.37 -9.52 8.22
N THR A 63 -0.22 -9.06 8.69
CA THR A 63 0.48 -7.91 8.12
C THR A 63 1.96 -8.20 8.01
N ASP A 64 2.64 -7.63 7.00
CA ASP A 64 4.06 -7.82 6.74
C ASP A 64 4.45 -9.31 6.61
N VAL A 65 3.70 -10.05 5.79
CA VAL A 65 3.90 -11.49 5.59
C VAL A 65 4.97 -11.71 4.52
N PHE A 66 6.09 -12.33 4.90
CA PHE A 66 7.11 -12.77 3.96
C PHE A 66 6.82 -14.17 3.46
N LEU A 67 6.81 -14.35 2.13
CA LEU A 67 6.65 -15.66 1.50
C LEU A 67 7.81 -15.95 0.55
N PRO A 68 8.27 -17.20 0.46
CA PRO A 68 9.32 -17.57 -0.48
C PRO A 68 8.79 -17.51 -1.91
N VAL A 69 9.64 -17.07 -2.83
CA VAL A 69 9.34 -17.06 -4.27
C VAL A 69 10.23 -18.05 -4.99
N ASP A 70 11.54 -17.99 -4.73
CA ASP A 70 12.58 -18.85 -5.23
C ASP A 70 13.57 -19.16 -4.09
N ASN A 71 14.55 -20.04 -4.33
CA ASN A 71 15.49 -20.55 -3.32
C ASN A 71 16.15 -19.49 -2.42
N ASN A 72 16.23 -18.21 -2.85
CA ASN A 72 16.85 -17.12 -2.06
C ASN A 72 16.06 -15.82 -2.13
N LYS A 73 14.84 -15.82 -2.67
CA LYS A 73 14.01 -14.61 -2.77
C LYS A 73 12.71 -14.77 -2.03
N ALA A 74 12.32 -13.71 -1.33
CA ALA A 74 11.02 -13.63 -0.69
C ALA A 74 10.27 -12.39 -1.17
N VAL A 75 8.96 -12.48 -1.17
CA VAL A 75 8.06 -11.36 -1.41
C VAL A 75 7.41 -10.96 -0.10
N LEU A 76 7.29 -9.65 0.11
CA LEU A 76 6.54 -9.08 1.23
C LEU A 76 5.11 -8.78 0.79
N ILE A 77 4.15 -9.39 1.45
CA ILE A 77 2.73 -9.06 1.33
C ILE A 77 2.39 -8.05 2.42
N ASP A 78 1.84 -6.90 2.02
CA ASP A 78 1.58 -5.80 2.95
C ASP A 78 0.51 -6.19 3.97
N ASP A 79 -0.66 -6.66 3.49
CA ASP A 79 -1.79 -7.05 4.32
C ASP A 79 -2.53 -8.24 3.70
N ILE A 80 -2.95 -9.18 4.56
CA ILE A 80 -3.82 -10.32 4.22
C ILE A 80 -5.00 -10.30 5.19
N ILE A 81 -6.22 -10.40 4.66
CA ILE A 81 -7.42 -10.72 5.43
C ILE A 81 -7.89 -12.10 5.00
N LEU A 82 -8.05 -13.01 5.96
CA LEU A 82 -8.73 -14.27 5.75
C LEU A 82 -10.19 -14.07 6.18
N GLY A 83 -11.06 -13.91 5.18
CA GLY A 83 -12.50 -13.80 5.35
C GLY A 83 -13.15 -15.18 5.38
N ASN A 84 -14.49 -15.22 5.46
CA ASN A 84 -15.20 -16.50 5.50
C ASN A 84 -15.15 -17.24 4.16
N LYS A 85 -15.07 -16.51 3.05
CA LYS A 85 -15.16 -17.09 1.69
C LYS A 85 -13.94 -16.79 0.83
N TYR A 86 -13.18 -15.76 1.18
CA TYR A 86 -12.05 -15.29 0.39
C TYR A 86 -10.83 -14.95 1.24
N ILE A 87 -9.68 -15.06 0.61
CA ILE A 87 -8.42 -14.52 1.09
C ILE A 87 -8.13 -13.22 0.32
N TYR A 88 -8.08 -12.10 1.02
CA TYR A 88 -7.84 -10.78 0.44
C TYR A 88 -6.38 -10.41 0.57
N VAL A 89 -5.69 -10.25 -0.57
CA VAL A 89 -4.31 -9.75 -0.64
C VAL A 89 -4.35 -8.26 -0.97
N ILE A 90 -4.02 -7.42 0.00
CA ILE A 90 -4.21 -5.98 -0.09
C ILE A 90 -2.86 -5.28 -0.23
N SER A 91 -2.69 -4.47 -1.27
CA SER A 91 -1.56 -3.57 -1.45
C SER A 91 -1.99 -2.13 -1.27
N GLN A 92 -1.37 -1.43 -0.31
CA GLN A 92 -1.68 -0.04 -0.03
C GLN A 92 -0.78 0.91 -0.83
N LYS A 93 -1.35 1.93 -1.48
CA LYS A 93 -0.62 2.97 -2.21
C LYS A 93 -1.03 4.36 -1.75
N HIS A 94 -0.08 5.12 -1.19
CA HIS A 94 -0.29 6.48 -0.67
C HIS A 94 -0.03 7.54 -1.73
N TRP A 95 -0.64 7.39 -2.88
CA TRP A 95 -0.51 8.37 -3.96
C TRP A 95 -1.45 9.55 -3.76
N ASP A 96 -0.99 10.75 -4.11
CA ASP A 96 -1.77 11.98 -4.07
C ASP A 96 -1.72 12.63 -5.46
N GLY A 97 -2.82 12.55 -6.19
CA GLY A 97 -2.89 13.05 -7.56
C GLY A 97 -3.76 12.18 -8.48
N TYR A 98 -3.67 12.47 -9.77
CA TYR A 98 -4.37 11.72 -10.80
C TYR A 98 -3.56 10.48 -11.18
N VAL A 99 -4.22 9.34 -11.15
CA VAL A 99 -3.66 8.05 -11.56
C VAL A 99 -4.35 7.62 -12.85
N LYS A 100 -3.56 7.29 -13.87
CA LYS A 100 -4.04 6.81 -15.18
C LYS A 100 -3.22 5.58 -15.59
N GLY A 101 -3.89 4.58 -16.12
CA GLY A 101 -3.27 3.36 -16.65
C GLY A 101 -4.28 2.28 -16.93
N PHE A 102 -3.82 1.21 -17.56
CA PHE A 102 -4.61 0.02 -17.83
C PHE A 102 -4.14 -1.13 -16.93
N GLU A 103 -4.97 -2.15 -16.79
CA GLU A 103 -4.67 -3.32 -15.96
C GLU A 103 -3.36 -3.99 -16.33
N TYR A 104 -3.08 -4.10 -17.63
CA TYR A 104 -1.90 -4.82 -18.16
C TYR A 104 -0.69 -3.92 -18.46
N ASP A 105 -0.81 -2.60 -18.27
CA ASP A 105 0.34 -1.71 -18.40
C ASP A 105 1.38 -2.04 -17.35
N THR A 106 2.64 -2.12 -17.73
CA THR A 106 3.73 -2.32 -16.75
C THR A 106 3.88 -1.14 -15.81
N LYS A 107 3.51 0.06 -16.28
CA LYS A 107 3.59 1.31 -15.51
C LYS A 107 2.32 2.13 -15.68
N TRP A 108 1.93 2.79 -14.59
CA TRP A 108 0.87 3.78 -14.56
C TRP A 108 1.45 5.19 -14.49
N LEU A 109 0.66 6.16 -14.93
CA LEU A 109 0.99 7.58 -14.87
C LEU A 109 0.39 8.18 -13.61
N LEU A 110 1.24 8.76 -12.76
CA LEU A 110 0.83 9.51 -11.58
C LEU A 110 1.12 10.99 -11.80
N THR A 111 0.07 11.81 -11.94
CA THR A 111 0.16 13.26 -12.05
C THR A 111 -0.13 13.90 -10.70
N ALA A 112 0.92 14.32 -10.02
CA ALA A 112 0.85 15.13 -8.80
C ALA A 112 0.85 16.63 -9.14
N LYS A 113 0.68 17.50 -8.13
CA LYS A 113 0.53 18.96 -8.33
C LYS A 113 1.62 19.62 -9.19
N VAL A 114 2.83 19.11 -9.15
CA VAL A 114 4.02 19.76 -9.74
C VAL A 114 4.61 18.96 -10.89
N ARG A 115 4.32 17.66 -11.00
CA ARG A 115 4.92 16.79 -12.03
C ARG A 115 4.13 15.51 -12.27
N THR A 116 4.41 14.93 -13.42
CA THR A 116 3.90 13.63 -13.84
C THR A 116 5.06 12.63 -13.86
N ILE A 117 4.83 11.45 -13.29
CA ILE A 117 5.81 10.37 -13.22
C ILE A 117 5.20 9.03 -13.61
N TYR A 118 6.04 8.13 -14.08
CA TYR A 118 5.68 6.73 -14.24
C TYR A 118 5.92 6.00 -12.93
N VAL A 119 4.94 5.22 -12.48
CA VAL A 119 5.00 4.34 -11.31
C VAL A 119 4.70 2.92 -11.75
N ASP A 120 5.29 1.93 -11.10
CA ASP A 120 5.00 0.54 -11.42
C ASP A 120 3.51 0.24 -11.14
N ASN A 121 2.91 -0.58 -12.02
CA ASN A 121 1.52 -0.98 -11.89
C ASN A 121 1.34 -1.83 -10.62
N PRO A 122 0.59 -1.35 -9.64
CA PRO A 122 0.43 -2.05 -8.37
C PRO A 122 -0.42 -3.33 -8.48
N LEU A 123 -1.27 -3.45 -9.50
CA LEU A 123 -2.03 -4.68 -9.75
C LEU A 123 -1.12 -5.82 -10.17
N ILE A 124 -0.14 -5.55 -11.06
CA ILE A 124 0.84 -6.55 -11.49
C ILE A 124 1.71 -6.96 -10.29
N GLY A 125 2.20 -5.98 -9.53
CA GLY A 125 3.00 -6.24 -8.33
C GLY A 125 2.23 -7.07 -7.28
N ASN A 126 0.94 -6.79 -7.10
CA ASN A 126 0.13 -7.52 -6.15
C ASN A 126 -0.29 -8.90 -6.68
N ARG A 127 -0.51 -9.06 -7.98
CA ARG A 127 -0.73 -10.36 -8.64
C ARG A 127 0.45 -11.31 -8.40
N TYR A 128 1.68 -10.80 -8.45
CA TYR A 128 2.87 -11.58 -8.10
C TYR A 128 2.85 -12.08 -6.64
N LYS A 129 2.34 -11.28 -5.70
CA LYS A 129 2.15 -11.65 -4.30
C LYS A 129 1.08 -12.73 -4.15
N VAL A 130 -0.05 -12.60 -4.89
CA VAL A 130 -1.10 -13.62 -4.95
C VAL A 130 -0.53 -14.95 -5.45
N GLN A 131 0.27 -14.95 -6.53
CA GLN A 131 0.90 -16.15 -7.04
C GLN A 131 1.87 -16.81 -6.05
N ALA A 132 2.59 -16.01 -5.25
CA ALA A 132 3.44 -16.52 -4.19
C ALA A 132 2.61 -17.17 -3.07
N LEU A 133 1.48 -16.56 -2.71
CA LEU A 133 0.54 -17.10 -1.72
C LEU A 133 -0.08 -18.42 -2.20
N MET A 134 -0.56 -18.49 -3.45
CA MET A 134 -1.10 -19.72 -4.04
C MET A 134 -0.08 -20.86 -4.01
N ARG A 135 1.15 -20.58 -4.43
CA ARG A 135 2.23 -21.59 -4.39
C ARG A 135 2.51 -22.08 -2.99
N PHE A 136 2.52 -21.17 -2.02
CA PHE A 136 2.73 -21.50 -0.62
C PHE A 136 1.60 -22.37 -0.06
N LEU A 137 0.35 -22.03 -0.34
CA LEU A 137 -0.84 -22.78 0.07
C LEU A 137 -1.07 -24.04 -0.77
N LYS A 138 -0.31 -24.24 -1.88
CA LYS A 138 -0.50 -25.33 -2.86
C LYS A 138 -1.87 -25.29 -3.54
N GLU A 139 -2.45 -24.11 -3.65
CA GLU A 139 -3.69 -23.89 -4.36
C GLU A 139 -3.47 -23.99 -5.88
N LYS A 140 -4.43 -24.62 -6.57
CA LYS A 140 -4.36 -24.80 -8.03
C LYS A 140 -4.97 -23.65 -8.81
N ASN A 141 -5.91 -22.92 -8.19
CA ASN A 141 -6.59 -21.78 -8.77
C ASN A 141 -6.65 -20.62 -7.77
N ASP A 142 -6.95 -19.42 -8.23
CA ASP A 142 -7.04 -18.20 -7.44
C ASP A 142 -8.48 -17.73 -7.21
N GLU A 143 -9.47 -18.60 -7.43
CA GLU A 143 -10.89 -18.23 -7.37
C GLU A 143 -11.30 -17.64 -6.01
N ASN A 144 -10.68 -18.15 -4.93
CA ASN A 144 -10.93 -17.67 -3.57
C ASN A 144 -9.92 -16.62 -3.09
N ILE A 145 -9.04 -16.10 -3.98
CA ILE A 145 -8.05 -15.11 -3.60
C ILE A 145 -8.31 -13.80 -4.36
N VAL A 146 -8.63 -12.77 -3.61
CA VAL A 146 -8.95 -11.44 -4.17
C VAL A 146 -7.73 -10.52 -4.10
N ASN A 147 -7.26 -10.09 -5.26
CA ASN A 147 -6.18 -9.10 -5.39
C ASN A 147 -6.74 -7.68 -5.26
N ILE A 148 -6.40 -6.94 -4.20
CA ILE A 148 -6.91 -5.58 -3.98
C ILE A 148 -5.76 -4.56 -3.93
N VAL A 149 -5.93 -3.47 -4.67
CA VAL A 149 -5.08 -2.27 -4.56
C VAL A 149 -5.88 -1.14 -3.92
N ALA A 150 -5.50 -0.79 -2.69
CA ALA A 150 -6.11 0.30 -1.95
C ALA A 150 -5.33 1.60 -2.14
N LEU A 151 -5.87 2.51 -2.94
CA LEU A 151 -5.32 3.83 -3.18
C LEU A 151 -5.75 4.81 -2.09
N SER A 152 -4.90 5.76 -1.76
CA SER A 152 -5.22 6.87 -0.85
C SER A 152 -6.53 7.56 -1.23
N ASN A 153 -7.27 8.08 -0.27
CA ASN A 153 -8.51 8.83 -0.54
C ASN A 153 -8.28 10.10 -1.37
N ARG A 154 -7.03 10.59 -1.42
CA ARG A 154 -6.62 11.75 -2.23
C ARG A 154 -6.28 11.39 -3.68
N SER A 155 -6.13 10.10 -3.99
CA SER A 155 -5.96 9.65 -5.36
C SER A 155 -7.23 9.89 -6.17
N LYS A 156 -7.06 10.32 -7.41
CA LYS A 156 -8.13 10.49 -8.39
C LYS A 156 -7.84 9.53 -9.55
N PHE A 157 -8.72 8.59 -9.83
CA PHE A 157 -8.51 7.56 -10.86
C PHE A 157 -9.77 7.26 -11.67
N ASN A 158 -10.20 8.26 -12.45
CA ASN A 158 -11.32 8.05 -13.37
C ASN A 158 -10.89 7.36 -14.68
N SER A 159 -9.59 7.14 -14.85
CA SER A 159 -8.98 6.66 -16.09
C SER A 159 -8.19 5.36 -15.92
N ILE A 160 -8.38 4.64 -14.82
CA ILE A 160 -7.85 3.29 -14.67
C ILE A 160 -8.89 2.34 -15.26
N GLN A 161 -8.49 1.61 -16.30
CA GLN A 161 -9.31 0.57 -16.91
C GLN A 161 -8.78 -0.78 -16.41
N THR A 162 -9.51 -1.37 -15.47
CA THR A 162 -9.26 -2.72 -14.97
C THR A 162 -10.50 -3.58 -15.22
N GLN A 163 -10.31 -4.87 -15.38
CA GLN A 163 -11.40 -5.83 -15.41
C GLN A 163 -11.08 -6.94 -14.39
N PRO A 164 -11.85 -7.06 -13.32
CA PRO A 164 -12.92 -6.13 -12.88
C PRO A 164 -12.33 -4.85 -12.26
N LEU A 165 -13.01 -3.73 -12.48
CA LEU A 165 -12.66 -2.42 -11.88
C LEU A 165 -12.66 -2.42 -10.34
N GLU A 166 -13.34 -3.40 -9.76
CA GLU A 166 -13.53 -3.53 -8.32
C GLU A 166 -12.23 -3.70 -7.54
N ASN A 167 -11.18 -4.20 -8.17
CA ASN A 167 -9.91 -4.51 -7.50
C ASN A 167 -9.04 -3.30 -7.19
N VAL A 168 -9.37 -2.11 -7.73
CA VAL A 168 -8.68 -0.85 -7.42
C VAL A 168 -9.65 0.11 -6.75
N VAL A 169 -9.48 0.33 -5.47
CA VAL A 169 -10.40 1.14 -4.67
C VAL A 169 -9.72 2.22 -3.85
N LYS A 170 -10.47 3.25 -3.48
CA LYS A 170 -10.03 4.19 -2.43
C LYS A 170 -10.10 3.50 -1.08
N THR A 171 -9.16 3.82 -0.20
CA THR A 171 -9.11 3.22 1.15
C THR A 171 -10.44 3.33 1.92
N LYS A 172 -11.25 4.38 1.67
CA LYS A 172 -12.58 4.54 2.29
C LYS A 172 -13.62 3.51 1.81
N LEU A 173 -13.42 2.90 0.64
CA LEU A 173 -14.32 1.93 0.04
C LEU A 173 -13.84 0.49 0.21
N LEU A 174 -12.66 0.29 0.79
CA LEU A 174 -12.04 -1.04 0.94
C LEU A 174 -12.97 -2.02 1.68
N PHE A 175 -13.49 -1.61 2.81
CA PHE A 175 -14.32 -2.49 3.63
C PHE A 175 -15.66 -2.82 2.98
N LYS A 176 -16.26 -1.85 2.28
CA LYS A 176 -17.47 -2.11 1.50
C LYS A 176 -17.20 -3.14 0.40
N LEU A 177 -16.06 -3.03 -0.30
CA LEU A 177 -15.68 -4.00 -1.32
C LEU A 177 -15.57 -5.42 -0.74
N ILE A 178 -14.92 -5.57 0.41
CA ILE A 178 -14.79 -6.87 1.08
C ILE A 178 -16.17 -7.39 1.50
N ASP A 179 -17.02 -6.55 2.09
CA ASP A 179 -18.40 -6.92 2.45
C ASP A 179 -19.21 -7.37 1.23
N ASP A 180 -19.06 -6.68 0.09
CA ASP A 180 -19.75 -7.02 -1.17
C ASP A 180 -19.26 -8.38 -1.72
N TYR A 181 -17.96 -8.70 -1.63
CA TYR A 181 -17.43 -10.01 -2.00
C TYR A 181 -17.99 -11.12 -1.11
N GLU A 182 -17.92 -10.97 0.21
CA GLU A 182 -18.43 -11.98 1.15
C GLU A 182 -19.93 -12.24 0.98
N LYS A 183 -20.72 -11.16 0.78
CA LYS A 183 -22.16 -11.24 0.65
C LYS A 183 -22.62 -11.91 -0.66
N ASN A 184 -21.95 -11.59 -1.78
CA ASN A 184 -22.37 -12.00 -3.12
C ASN A 184 -21.58 -13.21 -3.64
N SER A 185 -20.79 -13.85 -2.79
CA SER A 185 -19.96 -14.99 -3.15
C SER A 185 -20.81 -16.22 -3.52
N PRO A 186 -20.44 -16.95 -4.58
CA PRO A 186 -20.97 -18.26 -4.85
C PRO A 186 -20.34 -19.38 -4.01
N PHE A 187 -19.26 -19.07 -3.26
CA PHE A 187 -18.53 -20.06 -2.48
C PHE A 187 -19.15 -20.28 -1.11
N ASN A 188 -18.96 -21.49 -0.60
CA ASN A 188 -19.26 -21.81 0.78
C ASN A 188 -18.24 -21.19 1.72
N ASP A 189 -18.61 -21.08 3.00
CA ASP A 189 -17.69 -20.60 4.02
C ASP A 189 -16.52 -21.59 4.19
N ILE A 190 -15.32 -21.05 4.28
CA ILE A 190 -14.11 -21.80 4.65
C ILE A 190 -14.22 -22.11 6.14
N LYS A 191 -13.89 -23.34 6.52
CA LYS A 191 -13.95 -23.75 7.93
C LYS A 191 -12.96 -22.94 8.78
N GLU A 192 -13.39 -22.55 9.97
CA GLU A 192 -12.57 -21.76 10.90
C GLU A 192 -11.22 -22.43 11.19
N GLU A 193 -11.23 -23.78 11.42
CA GLU A 193 -10.01 -24.56 11.63
C GLU A 193 -9.01 -24.45 10.45
N GLU A 194 -9.54 -24.36 9.23
CA GLU A 194 -8.73 -24.20 8.02
C GLU A 194 -8.14 -22.79 7.92
N LEU A 195 -8.94 -21.76 8.23
CA LEU A 195 -8.48 -20.36 8.28
C LEU A 195 -7.38 -20.18 9.34
N GLU A 196 -7.57 -20.74 10.53
CA GLU A 196 -6.57 -20.71 11.60
C GLU A 196 -5.27 -21.42 11.18
N LYS A 197 -5.38 -22.58 10.55
CA LYS A 197 -4.22 -23.32 10.01
C LYS A 197 -3.47 -22.51 8.97
N ILE A 198 -4.17 -21.89 8.03
CA ILE A 198 -3.57 -21.01 7.02
C ILE A 198 -2.86 -19.82 7.70
N ALA A 199 -3.51 -19.17 8.65
CA ALA A 199 -2.94 -18.05 9.37
C ALA A 199 -1.64 -18.41 10.11
N LEU A 200 -1.65 -19.56 10.81
CA LEU A 200 -0.50 -20.07 11.54
C LEU A 200 0.66 -20.38 10.59
N GLN A 201 0.41 -21.11 9.50
CA GLN A 201 1.44 -21.42 8.50
C GLN A 201 2.08 -20.16 7.90
N LEU A 202 1.26 -19.16 7.54
CA LEU A 202 1.74 -17.89 7.00
C LEU A 202 2.60 -17.13 8.02
N HIS A 203 2.19 -17.12 9.27
CA HIS A 203 2.90 -16.45 10.35
C HIS A 203 4.25 -17.12 10.63
N GLU A 204 4.30 -18.43 10.78
CA GLU A 204 5.52 -19.20 11.02
C GLU A 204 6.53 -19.03 9.89
N GLU A 205 6.07 -19.14 8.63
CA GLU A 205 6.94 -18.96 7.47
C GLU A 205 7.49 -17.53 7.39
N SER A 206 6.66 -16.52 7.65
CA SER A 206 7.09 -15.13 7.68
C SER A 206 8.18 -14.89 8.73
N ILE A 207 8.04 -15.47 9.93
CA ILE A 207 9.08 -15.41 10.97
C ILE A 207 10.37 -16.12 10.52
N ARG A 208 10.25 -17.28 9.90
CA ARG A 208 11.39 -18.05 9.41
C ARG A 208 12.22 -17.25 8.42
N ILE A 209 11.54 -16.63 7.43
CA ILE A 209 12.20 -15.84 6.39
C ILE A 209 12.81 -14.56 6.97
N SER A 210 12.08 -13.85 7.82
CA SER A 210 12.58 -12.59 8.40
C SER A 210 13.86 -12.80 9.21
N LYS A 211 13.99 -13.90 9.94
CA LYS A 211 15.21 -14.27 10.67
C LYS A 211 16.39 -14.60 9.74
N THR A 212 16.12 -15.16 8.56
CA THR A 212 17.17 -15.50 7.59
C THR A 212 17.68 -14.28 6.82
N GLN A 213 16.82 -13.29 6.57
CA GLN A 213 17.20 -12.05 5.87
C GLN A 213 17.92 -11.02 6.76
N MET A 214 17.88 -11.18 8.09
CA MET A 214 18.58 -10.32 9.04
C MET A 214 20.01 -10.80 9.37
N ARG A 215 20.45 -11.92 8.81
CA ARG A 215 21.82 -12.45 8.91
C ARG A 215 22.60 -12.18 7.63
#